data_a57d388c90ebebb32cca1b9fa85ea395
#
_entry.id   a57d388c90ebebb32cca1b9fa85ea395
#
_cell.length_a   1.000
_cell.length_b   1.000
_cell.length_c   1.000
_cell.angle_alpha   90.00
_cell.angle_beta   90.00
_cell.angle_gamma   90.00
#
_symmetry.space_group_name_H-M   'P 1'
#
loop_
_entity.id
_entity.type
_entity.pdbx_description
1 polymer ?
#
loop_
_entity_poly.entity_id
_entity_poly.type
_entity_poly.pdbx_seq_one_letter_code
_entity_poly.pdbx_strand_id
1 'polypeptide(L)'
;MLSSQLKLSLSYYSDLYDMIVPKDHILRKIRELVDFSFIYDELKNKYCLDNGRNAKNPILLFKYLLLKYLYNLSDNGVVERSRYDMSFKYFLELTPEEEVIHPSLLTKFRKQRLKDENILDLLINKSVELAINQGVLKSNTIIVDSTHTEARYHKTTQREMLKKAFTSLKAALKDSDKDIYLPDEPEKRASLDEYNEYCHELLNTVQESPYSELPTIKEESSMLSEILDNQIDCYDQSIDPDARIGHKAVNSSFYGYKTHLAMTDERIITAATITSGEAFDGQELPVLVQKSKAAGATVNEVIADTAYSTLENLKDAQSNDYKLISKLNPSIIKGTRSEDGFIFNKDADTMQCPAGHLAIKYRIDKRSNQKKNTYQIFFRY
;
A
#
# COMPACT_ATOMS: atom_id res chain seq x y z
N MET A 1 3.56 -7.00 31.61
CA MET A 1 3.49 -5.86 32.54
C MET A 1 4.37 -4.75 31.98
N LEU A 2 3.87 -3.55 31.81
CA LEU A 2 4.63 -2.40 31.33
C LEU A 2 5.11 -1.60 32.55
N SER A 3 6.43 -1.32 32.65
CA SER A 3 6.96 -0.50 33.76
C SER A 3 6.86 0.97 33.35
N SER A 4 6.29 1.79 34.21
CA SER A 4 6.24 3.24 34.07
C SER A 4 7.57 3.95 34.40
N GLN A 5 8.50 3.27 35.05
CA GLN A 5 9.82 3.82 35.36
C GLN A 5 10.82 3.58 34.23
N LEU A 6 11.35 4.67 33.69
CA LEU A 6 12.57 4.65 32.89
C LEU A 6 13.71 4.15 33.79
N LYS A 7 14.30 3.03 33.45
CA LYS A 7 15.52 2.56 34.14
C LYS A 7 16.64 3.55 33.82
N LEU A 8 17.14 4.22 34.84
CA LEU A 8 18.43 4.88 34.76
C LEU A 8 19.50 3.78 34.68
N SER A 9 20.02 3.55 33.49
CA SER A 9 21.15 2.64 33.31
C SER A 9 22.45 3.37 33.63
N LEU A 10 22.92 3.18 34.86
CA LEU A 10 24.23 3.65 35.30
C LEU A 10 25.26 2.58 34.90
N SER A 11 26.25 2.98 34.11
CA SER A 11 27.37 2.12 33.73
C SER A 11 28.66 2.87 33.84
N TYR A 12 29.72 2.20 34.33
CA TYR A 12 31.07 2.72 34.33
C TYR A 12 31.61 2.98 32.92
N TYR A 13 31.02 2.39 31.90
CA TYR A 13 31.45 2.47 30.52
C TYR A 13 30.66 3.51 29.69
N SER A 14 29.79 4.31 30.33
CA SER A 14 28.98 5.33 29.61
C SER A 14 29.84 6.37 28.91
N ASP A 15 30.99 6.70 29.45
CA ASP A 15 31.94 7.67 28.85
C ASP A 15 32.48 7.20 27.49
N LEU A 16 32.45 5.88 27.20
CA LEU A 16 32.84 5.36 25.89
C LEU A 16 31.99 5.94 24.74
N TYR A 17 30.74 6.27 25.00
CA TYR A 17 29.90 6.90 24.00
C TYR A 17 30.42 8.26 23.56
N ASP A 18 30.92 9.05 24.49
CA ASP A 18 31.46 10.36 24.17
C ASP A 18 32.84 10.31 23.50
N MET A 19 33.57 9.21 23.73
CA MET A 19 34.86 8.96 23.09
C MET A 19 34.72 8.39 21.68
N ILE A 20 33.71 7.50 21.44
CA ILE A 20 33.63 6.69 20.23
C ILE A 20 32.59 7.27 19.24
N VAL A 21 31.44 7.75 19.70
CA VAL A 21 30.39 8.28 18.84
C VAL A 21 30.59 9.76 18.60
N PRO A 22 30.88 10.23 17.38
CA PRO A 22 31.10 11.65 17.09
C PRO A 22 29.92 12.53 17.52
N LYS A 23 30.19 13.75 17.97
CA LYS A 23 29.16 14.70 18.40
C LYS A 23 28.18 15.10 17.28
N ASP A 24 28.66 15.13 16.05
CA ASP A 24 27.89 15.46 14.86
C ASP A 24 27.18 14.25 14.23
N HIS A 25 27.30 13.06 14.84
CA HIS A 25 26.66 11.84 14.34
C HIS A 25 25.13 11.97 14.29
N ILE A 26 24.53 11.52 13.18
CA ILE A 26 23.08 11.67 12.93
C ILE A 26 22.20 11.10 14.07
N LEU A 27 22.59 9.98 14.66
CA LEU A 27 21.83 9.36 15.74
C LEU A 27 21.87 10.17 17.05
N ARG A 28 22.97 10.92 17.30
CA ARG A 28 23.01 11.88 18.40
C ARG A 28 22.01 13.01 18.15
N LYS A 29 22.07 13.62 16.98
CA LYS A 29 21.16 14.71 16.60
C LYS A 29 19.69 14.29 16.69
N ILE A 30 19.34 13.08 16.20
CA ILE A 30 17.96 12.59 16.32
C ILE A 30 17.57 12.40 17.79
N ARG A 31 18.44 11.82 18.62
CA ARG A 31 18.16 11.61 20.05
C ARG A 31 17.97 12.92 20.83
N GLU A 32 18.75 13.93 20.49
CA GLU A 32 18.65 15.27 21.12
C GLU A 32 17.41 16.04 20.64
N LEU A 33 17.05 15.88 19.37
CA LEU A 33 15.95 16.60 18.74
C LEU A 33 14.57 16.01 19.07
N VAL A 34 14.48 14.66 19.14
CA VAL A 34 13.20 13.94 19.22
C VAL A 34 13.00 13.35 20.62
N ASP A 35 12.01 13.86 21.33
CA ASP A 35 11.48 13.16 22.50
C ASP A 35 10.53 12.03 22.04
N PHE A 36 10.91 10.78 22.33
CA PHE A 36 10.16 9.58 21.95
C PHE A 36 9.08 9.19 22.98
N SER A 37 8.81 9.99 23.99
CA SER A 37 7.79 9.69 25.04
C SER A 37 6.41 9.48 24.46
N PHE A 38 6.06 10.16 23.36
CA PHE A 38 4.79 10.02 22.66
C PHE A 38 4.48 8.56 22.24
N ILE A 39 5.51 7.76 21.95
CA ILE A 39 5.32 6.32 21.63
C ILE A 39 4.83 5.54 22.85
N TYR A 40 5.31 5.88 24.03
CA TYR A 40 4.84 5.26 25.26
C TYR A 40 3.37 5.62 25.53
N ASP A 41 3.02 6.89 25.38
CA ASP A 41 1.66 7.37 25.64
C ASP A 41 0.64 6.75 24.69
N GLU A 42 0.97 6.59 23.43
CA GLU A 42 0.12 5.96 22.42
C GLU A 42 -0.07 4.46 22.69
N LEU A 43 0.99 3.76 23.07
CA LEU A 43 0.96 2.31 23.16
C LEU A 43 0.68 1.75 24.56
N LYS A 44 0.72 2.55 25.62
CA LYS A 44 0.56 2.06 27.01
C LYS A 44 -0.72 1.25 27.22
N ASN A 45 -1.83 1.64 26.59
CA ASN A 45 -3.12 0.97 26.72
C ASN A 45 -3.17 -0.42 26.04
N LYS A 46 -2.20 -0.73 25.18
CA LYS A 46 -2.07 -2.04 24.55
C LYS A 46 -1.27 -3.06 25.39
N TYR A 47 -0.82 -2.65 26.57
CA TYR A 47 -0.09 -3.51 27.48
C TYR A 47 -0.89 -3.75 28.76
N CYS A 48 -0.81 -4.98 29.26
CA CYS A 48 -1.37 -5.29 30.59
C CYS A 48 -0.48 -4.67 31.68
N LEU A 49 -1.08 -3.96 32.62
CA LEU A 49 -0.35 -3.31 33.71
C LEU A 49 -0.04 -4.29 34.86
N ASP A 50 -0.94 -5.25 35.11
CA ASP A 50 -0.98 -6.01 36.36
C ASP A 50 -0.63 -7.50 36.20
N ASN A 51 -0.49 -8.02 34.98
CA ASN A 51 -0.29 -9.43 34.76
C ASN A 51 0.73 -9.74 33.65
N GLY A 52 1.49 -10.80 33.82
CA GLY A 52 2.42 -11.34 32.85
C GLY A 52 3.88 -10.92 33.05
N ARG A 53 4.76 -11.41 32.16
CA ARG A 53 6.19 -11.08 32.16
C ARG A 53 6.40 -9.60 31.83
N ASN A 54 7.41 -8.98 32.46
CA ASN A 54 7.80 -7.60 32.14
C ASN A 54 8.06 -7.42 30.65
N ALA A 55 7.33 -6.50 30.04
CA ALA A 55 7.50 -6.14 28.64
C ALA A 55 8.75 -5.28 28.46
N LYS A 56 9.41 -5.42 27.31
CA LYS A 56 10.43 -4.46 26.89
C LYS A 56 9.74 -3.12 26.59
N ASN A 57 10.42 -2.03 26.91
CA ASN A 57 9.90 -0.68 26.69
C ASN A 57 9.50 -0.47 25.23
N PRO A 58 8.27 0.01 24.91
CA PRO A 58 7.84 0.27 23.56
C PRO A 58 8.70 1.32 22.83
N ILE A 59 9.24 2.32 23.54
CA ILE A 59 10.17 3.30 22.99
C ILE A 59 11.43 2.58 22.45
N LEU A 60 12.00 1.67 23.22
CA LEU A 60 13.16 0.89 22.79
C LEU A 60 12.87 0.09 21.52
N LEU A 61 11.73 -0.62 21.48
CA LEU A 61 11.34 -1.42 20.32
C LEU A 61 11.08 -0.55 19.09
N PHE A 62 10.50 0.62 19.29
CA PHE A 62 10.28 1.60 18.23
C PHE A 62 11.62 2.16 17.70
N LYS A 63 12.57 2.49 18.56
CA LYS A 63 13.92 2.94 18.15
C LYS A 63 14.64 1.88 17.31
N TYR A 64 14.49 0.60 17.63
CA TYR A 64 14.99 -0.49 16.78
C TYR A 64 14.35 -0.48 15.39
N LEU A 65 13.04 -0.28 15.28
CA LEU A 65 12.38 -0.16 13.98
C LEU A 65 12.85 1.08 13.21
N LEU A 66 13.05 2.19 13.88
CA LEU A 66 13.60 3.39 13.26
C LEU A 66 15.01 3.15 12.70
N LEU A 67 15.90 2.54 13.47
CA LEU A 67 17.24 2.13 12.99
C LEU A 67 17.16 1.18 11.79
N LYS A 68 16.24 0.20 11.86
CA LYS A 68 16.01 -0.73 10.75
C LYS A 68 15.71 0.00 9.44
N TYR A 69 14.81 0.98 9.46
CA TYR A 69 14.42 1.73 8.27
C TYR A 69 15.49 2.74 7.84
N LEU A 70 16.11 3.47 8.77
CA LEU A 70 17.17 4.42 8.46
C LEU A 70 18.39 3.77 7.77
N TYR A 71 18.71 2.55 8.15
CA TYR A 71 19.88 1.82 7.63
C TYR A 71 19.53 0.67 6.68
N ASN A 72 18.26 0.54 6.30
CA ASN A 72 17.74 -0.50 5.40
C ASN A 72 18.17 -1.92 5.82
N LEU A 73 17.95 -2.27 7.09
CA LEU A 73 18.35 -3.54 7.67
C LEU A 73 17.16 -4.50 7.82
N SER A 74 17.44 -5.81 7.92
CA SER A 74 16.46 -6.80 8.37
C SER A 74 16.28 -6.74 9.89
N ASP A 75 15.27 -7.43 10.44
CA ASP A 75 15.08 -7.55 11.91
C ASP A 75 16.29 -8.19 12.58
N ASN A 76 16.88 -9.21 11.95
CA ASN A 76 18.10 -9.83 12.44
C ASN A 76 19.31 -8.88 12.29
N GLY A 77 19.42 -8.21 11.15
CA GLY A 77 20.52 -7.30 10.85
C GLY A 77 20.59 -6.11 11.80
N VAL A 78 19.44 -5.48 12.14
CA VAL A 78 19.46 -4.36 13.08
C VAL A 78 19.84 -4.79 14.50
N VAL A 79 19.37 -5.96 14.94
CA VAL A 79 19.72 -6.48 16.29
C VAL A 79 21.19 -6.90 16.34
N GLU A 80 21.68 -7.60 15.31
CA GLU A 80 23.08 -8.01 15.23
C GLU A 80 24.01 -6.81 15.22
N ARG A 81 23.73 -5.81 14.36
CA ARG A 81 24.52 -4.58 14.33
C ARG A 81 24.51 -3.84 15.66
N SER A 82 23.38 -3.81 16.35
CA SER A 82 23.26 -3.18 17.68
C SER A 82 24.13 -3.81 18.76
N ARG A 83 24.68 -5.03 18.56
CA ARG A 83 25.61 -5.66 19.50
C ARG A 83 26.98 -4.99 19.53
N TYR A 84 27.43 -4.52 18.35
CA TYR A 84 28.81 -4.07 18.15
C TYR A 84 28.92 -2.59 17.81
N ASP A 85 27.84 -1.98 17.28
CA ASP A 85 27.81 -0.58 16.88
C ASP A 85 27.45 0.32 18.07
N MET A 86 28.45 1.06 18.56
CA MET A 86 28.29 1.96 19.71
C MET A 86 27.31 3.10 19.42
N SER A 87 27.19 3.56 18.17
CA SER A 87 26.21 4.58 17.81
C SER A 87 24.78 4.06 17.90
N PHE A 88 24.55 2.78 17.57
CA PHE A 88 23.27 2.12 17.73
C PHE A 88 22.91 1.93 19.20
N LYS A 89 23.85 1.41 20.02
CA LYS A 89 23.64 1.26 21.47
C LYS A 89 23.34 2.62 22.14
N TYR A 90 24.09 3.66 21.77
CA TYR A 90 23.84 5.02 22.24
C TYR A 90 22.41 5.50 21.93
N PHE A 91 21.97 5.33 20.68
CA PHE A 91 20.62 5.73 20.26
C PHE A 91 19.52 4.94 20.94
N LEU A 92 19.75 3.66 21.18
CA LEU A 92 18.84 2.77 21.89
C LEU A 92 18.82 3.00 23.41
N GLU A 93 19.69 3.87 23.94
CA GLU A 93 19.84 4.12 25.38
C GLU A 93 20.19 2.86 26.18
N LEU A 94 20.92 1.93 25.55
CA LEU A 94 21.49 0.79 26.21
C LEU A 94 22.86 1.16 26.80
N THR A 95 23.29 0.45 27.84
CA THR A 95 24.70 0.53 28.27
C THR A 95 25.61 -0.24 27.33
N PRO A 96 26.91 0.10 27.24
CA PRO A 96 27.83 -0.61 26.34
C PRO A 96 27.84 -2.13 26.53
N GLU A 97 27.70 -2.61 27.75
CA GLU A 97 27.68 -4.02 28.15
C GLU A 97 26.28 -4.66 28.06
N GLU A 98 25.21 -3.87 27.94
CA GLU A 98 23.85 -4.39 27.95
C GLU A 98 23.54 -5.26 26.72
N GLU A 99 22.84 -6.37 26.96
CA GLU A 99 22.41 -7.28 25.91
C GLU A 99 21.29 -6.66 25.05
N VAL A 100 21.38 -6.90 23.75
CA VAL A 100 20.37 -6.50 22.79
C VAL A 100 19.12 -7.40 22.86
N ILE A 101 18.02 -6.96 22.27
CA ILE A 101 16.79 -7.74 22.23
C ILE A 101 16.91 -8.96 21.29
N HIS A 102 15.98 -9.91 21.42
CA HIS A 102 15.81 -10.97 20.42
C HIS A 102 15.03 -10.43 19.19
N PRO A 103 15.46 -10.71 17.94
CA PRO A 103 14.83 -10.16 16.72
C PRO A 103 13.33 -10.43 16.59
N SER A 104 12.84 -11.58 17.09
CA SER A 104 11.41 -11.94 17.05
C SER A 104 10.51 -10.95 17.82
N LEU A 105 11.07 -10.17 18.75
CA LEU A 105 10.32 -9.14 19.46
C LEU A 105 9.86 -8.02 18.54
N LEU A 106 10.64 -7.67 17.49
CA LEU A 106 10.28 -6.65 16.51
C LEU A 106 9.07 -7.10 15.68
N THR A 107 9.04 -8.37 15.26
CA THR A 107 7.89 -8.94 14.56
C THR A 107 6.64 -8.95 15.43
N LYS A 108 6.77 -9.38 16.71
CA LYS A 108 5.65 -9.36 17.66
C LYS A 108 5.18 -7.94 17.95
N PHE A 109 6.09 -6.99 18.10
CA PHE A 109 5.76 -5.58 18.33
C PHE A 109 4.93 -5.01 17.19
N ARG A 110 5.36 -5.20 15.93
CA ARG A 110 4.58 -4.75 14.76
C ARG A 110 3.20 -5.39 14.72
N LYS A 111 3.11 -6.73 14.86
CA LYS A 111 1.85 -7.48 14.72
C LYS A 111 0.86 -7.25 15.86
N GLN A 112 1.33 -7.02 17.07
CA GLN A 112 0.48 -7.00 18.27
C GLN A 112 0.29 -5.61 18.87
N ARG A 113 1.21 -4.67 18.61
CA ARG A 113 1.20 -3.35 19.26
C ARG A 113 1.02 -2.20 18.28
N LEU A 114 1.59 -2.32 17.07
CA LEU A 114 1.47 -1.29 16.04
C LEU A 114 0.31 -1.57 15.06
N LYS A 115 -0.26 -2.78 15.09
CA LYS A 115 -1.44 -3.08 14.28
C LYS A 115 -2.61 -2.19 14.75
N ASP A 116 -3.35 -1.67 13.80
CA ASP A 116 -4.55 -0.81 14.01
C ASP A 116 -4.25 0.58 14.61
N GLU A 117 -2.98 0.96 14.77
CA GLU A 117 -2.61 2.32 15.15
C GLU A 117 -2.22 3.17 13.95
N ASN A 118 -2.65 4.41 13.96
CA ASN A 118 -2.27 5.37 12.92
C ASN A 118 -0.87 5.97 13.19
N ILE A 119 0.12 5.07 13.34
CA ILE A 119 1.51 5.44 13.64
C ILE A 119 2.09 6.34 12.57
N LEU A 120 1.69 6.17 11.31
CA LEU A 120 2.17 7.01 10.21
C LEU A 120 1.79 8.48 10.44
N ASP A 121 0.52 8.76 10.71
CA ASP A 121 0.07 10.12 10.98
C ASP A 121 0.72 10.70 12.25
N LEU A 122 0.87 9.89 13.30
CA LEU A 122 1.54 10.31 14.52
C LEU A 122 2.99 10.74 14.27
N LEU A 123 3.73 9.99 13.47
CA LEU A 123 5.11 10.31 13.09
C LEU A 123 5.20 11.55 12.21
N ILE A 124 4.28 11.69 11.25
CA ILE A 124 4.21 12.88 10.39
C ILE A 124 3.90 14.11 11.25
N ASN A 125 2.88 14.05 12.11
CA ASN A 125 2.51 15.15 12.99
C ASN A 125 3.69 15.57 13.87
N LYS A 126 4.43 14.61 14.44
CA LYS A 126 5.62 14.91 15.25
C LYS A 126 6.74 15.53 14.42
N SER A 127 6.95 15.07 13.21
CA SER A 127 7.95 15.64 12.29
C SER A 127 7.60 17.08 11.90
N VAL A 128 6.33 17.34 11.62
CA VAL A 128 5.82 18.70 11.29
C VAL A 128 5.95 19.63 12.51
N GLU A 129 5.54 19.17 13.70
CA GLU A 129 5.70 19.92 14.95
C GLU A 129 7.17 20.34 15.19
N LEU A 130 8.10 19.41 15.03
CA LEU A 130 9.53 19.68 15.14
C LEU A 130 10.02 20.68 14.10
N ALA A 131 9.57 20.54 12.84
CA ALA A 131 9.94 21.46 11.76
C ALA A 131 9.42 22.87 11.99
N ILE A 132 8.23 23.02 12.56
CA ILE A 132 7.66 24.32 12.96
C ILE A 132 8.48 24.92 14.11
N ASN A 133 8.72 24.14 15.18
CA ASN A 133 9.44 24.60 16.38
C ASN A 133 10.88 25.03 16.07
N GLN A 134 11.52 24.39 15.09
CA GLN A 134 12.86 24.76 14.61
C GLN A 134 12.85 25.85 13.54
N GLY A 135 11.67 26.36 13.15
CA GLY A 135 11.54 27.41 12.12
C GLY A 135 11.95 26.96 10.73
N VAL A 136 11.97 25.64 10.47
CA VAL A 136 12.29 25.06 9.16
C VAL A 136 11.08 25.16 8.23
N LEU A 137 9.87 24.83 8.74
CA LEU A 137 8.63 24.88 7.97
C LEU A 137 8.10 26.33 7.97
N LYS A 138 8.07 26.97 6.80
CA LYS A 138 7.63 28.37 6.60
C LYS A 138 6.61 28.48 5.47
N SER A 139 6.59 27.53 4.56
CA SER A 139 5.69 27.55 3.41
C SER A 139 4.23 27.38 3.84
N ASN A 140 3.34 28.02 3.11
CA ASN A 140 1.90 27.84 3.14
C ASN A 140 1.37 27.07 1.92
N THR A 141 2.28 26.48 1.17
CA THR A 141 2.00 25.70 -0.04
C THR A 141 2.35 24.23 0.20
N ILE A 142 1.46 23.35 -0.21
CA ILE A 142 1.73 21.91 -0.26
C ILE A 142 1.70 21.40 -1.70
N ILE A 143 2.56 20.46 -1.98
CA ILE A 143 2.63 19.73 -3.25
C ILE A 143 2.07 18.34 -2.97
N VAL A 144 1.09 17.91 -3.76
CA VAL A 144 0.43 16.61 -3.62
C VAL A 144 0.73 15.76 -4.84
N ASP A 145 1.18 14.55 -4.58
CA ASP A 145 1.46 13.55 -5.61
C ASP A 145 1.25 12.14 -5.07
N SER A 146 1.13 11.16 -5.96
CA SER A 146 1.04 9.74 -5.62
C SER A 146 2.23 8.95 -6.15
N THR A 147 2.64 7.97 -5.37
CA THR A 147 3.61 6.95 -5.79
C THR A 147 3.03 5.57 -5.53
N HIS A 148 3.54 4.56 -6.22
CA HIS A 148 3.05 3.19 -6.05
C HIS A 148 4.10 2.35 -5.36
N THR A 149 3.61 1.41 -4.54
CA THR A 149 4.41 0.43 -3.82
C THR A 149 3.92 -0.96 -4.21
N GLU A 150 4.81 -1.76 -4.76
CA GLU A 150 4.49 -3.13 -5.12
C GLU A 150 4.31 -3.99 -3.87
N ALA A 151 3.26 -4.81 -3.86
CA ALA A 151 3.05 -5.81 -2.81
C ALA A 151 4.13 -6.91 -2.90
N ARG A 152 4.43 -7.53 -1.76
CA ARG A 152 5.28 -8.72 -1.74
C ARG A 152 4.51 -9.89 -2.32
N TYR A 153 4.71 -10.17 -3.59
CA TYR A 153 4.12 -11.30 -4.28
C TYR A 153 5.14 -11.91 -5.25
N HIS A 154 4.89 -13.15 -5.66
CA HIS A 154 5.58 -13.72 -6.81
C HIS A 154 4.72 -13.46 -8.04
N LYS A 155 5.30 -12.81 -9.04
CA LYS A 155 4.65 -12.63 -10.34
C LYS A 155 4.44 -14.01 -10.94
N THR A 156 3.18 -14.42 -11.08
CA THR A 156 2.82 -15.65 -11.77
C THR A 156 2.77 -15.38 -13.26
N THR A 157 3.34 -16.27 -14.04
CA THR A 157 3.19 -16.22 -15.49
C THR A 157 1.78 -16.67 -15.88
N GLN A 158 1.27 -16.22 -17.03
CA GLN A 158 -0.03 -16.66 -17.55
C GLN A 158 -0.13 -18.20 -17.59
N ARG A 159 0.96 -18.87 -17.95
CA ARG A 159 1.07 -20.34 -17.93
C ARG A 159 0.84 -20.95 -16.54
N GLU A 160 1.39 -20.36 -15.49
CA GLU A 160 1.19 -20.81 -14.11
C GLU A 160 -0.23 -20.57 -13.63
N MET A 161 -0.85 -19.46 -14.05
CA MET A 161 -2.25 -19.15 -13.73
C MET A 161 -3.19 -20.15 -14.42
N LEU A 162 -3.00 -20.41 -15.73
CA LEU A 162 -3.74 -21.44 -16.45
C LEU A 162 -3.61 -22.79 -15.76
N LYS A 163 -2.37 -23.16 -15.37
CA LYS A 163 -2.11 -24.42 -14.67
C LYS A 163 -2.86 -24.52 -13.33
N LYS A 164 -2.90 -23.48 -12.53
CA LYS A 164 -3.68 -23.46 -11.30
C LYS A 164 -5.17 -23.60 -11.58
N ALA A 165 -5.71 -22.78 -12.50
CA ALA A 165 -7.12 -22.76 -12.82
C ALA A 165 -7.63 -24.10 -13.38
N PHE A 166 -6.94 -24.69 -14.36
CA PHE A 166 -7.37 -25.99 -14.88
C PHE A 166 -7.22 -27.12 -13.85
N THR A 167 -6.23 -27.03 -12.94
CA THR A 167 -6.08 -28.02 -11.87
C THR A 167 -7.26 -27.93 -10.88
N SER A 168 -7.68 -26.72 -10.49
CA SER A 168 -8.87 -26.52 -9.67
C SER A 168 -10.15 -27.03 -10.35
N LEU A 169 -10.34 -26.69 -11.61
CA LEU A 169 -11.50 -27.14 -12.39
C LEU A 169 -11.55 -28.68 -12.50
N LYS A 170 -10.40 -29.32 -12.78
CA LYS A 170 -10.30 -30.80 -12.79
C LYS A 170 -10.59 -31.43 -11.45
N ALA A 171 -10.15 -30.81 -10.36
CA ALA A 171 -10.46 -31.28 -9.01
C ALA A 171 -11.97 -31.23 -8.75
N ALA A 172 -12.62 -30.09 -9.05
CA ALA A 172 -14.07 -29.94 -8.90
C ALA A 172 -14.89 -30.94 -9.76
N LEU A 173 -14.42 -31.22 -10.98
CA LEU A 173 -15.05 -32.20 -11.84
C LEU A 173 -14.92 -33.64 -11.29
N LYS A 174 -13.72 -34.02 -10.84
CA LYS A 174 -13.46 -35.35 -10.24
C LYS A 174 -14.17 -35.55 -8.89
N ASP A 175 -14.41 -34.50 -8.15
CA ASP A 175 -15.21 -34.55 -6.93
C ASP A 175 -16.70 -34.80 -7.23
N SER A 176 -17.17 -34.35 -8.41
CA SER A 176 -18.55 -34.57 -8.87
C SER A 176 -18.70 -35.93 -9.59
N ASP A 177 -17.71 -36.36 -10.35
CA ASP A 177 -17.68 -37.64 -11.03
C ASP A 177 -16.23 -38.13 -11.23
N LYS A 178 -15.90 -39.25 -10.57
CA LYS A 178 -14.55 -39.83 -10.62
C LYS A 178 -14.17 -40.44 -11.98
N ASP A 179 -15.16 -40.84 -12.77
CA ASP A 179 -14.98 -41.52 -14.04
C ASP A 179 -15.13 -40.55 -15.24
N ILE A 180 -15.24 -39.23 -14.99
CA ILE A 180 -15.34 -38.25 -16.07
C ILE A 180 -14.12 -38.28 -16.98
N TYR A 181 -14.36 -38.34 -18.29
CA TYR A 181 -13.28 -38.21 -19.28
C TYR A 181 -12.79 -36.77 -19.29
N LEU A 182 -11.47 -36.58 -19.15
CA LEU A 182 -10.80 -35.31 -19.26
C LEU A 182 -9.68 -35.40 -20.29
N PRO A 183 -9.41 -34.36 -21.07
CA PRO A 183 -8.30 -34.34 -22.02
C PRO A 183 -6.95 -34.53 -21.33
N ASP A 184 -5.97 -35.05 -22.09
CA ASP A 184 -4.62 -35.27 -21.59
C ASP A 184 -3.88 -33.98 -21.34
N GLU A 185 -3.25 -33.85 -20.17
CA GLU A 185 -2.49 -32.66 -19.81
C GLU A 185 -1.27 -32.45 -20.70
N PRO A 186 -0.97 -31.20 -21.10
CA PRO A 186 0.25 -30.93 -21.84
C PRO A 186 1.50 -31.21 -20.98
N GLU A 187 2.61 -31.51 -21.61
CA GLU A 187 3.88 -31.76 -20.93
C GLU A 187 4.32 -30.56 -20.10
N LYS A 188 5.08 -30.79 -19.00
CA LYS A 188 5.59 -29.73 -18.14
C LYS A 188 6.36 -28.62 -18.86
N ARG A 189 6.93 -28.90 -20.04
CA ARG A 189 7.69 -27.95 -20.86
C ARG A 189 6.94 -27.45 -22.08
N ALA A 190 5.68 -27.81 -22.25
CA ALA A 190 4.82 -27.37 -23.35
C ALA A 190 4.77 -25.82 -23.46
N SER A 191 4.54 -25.32 -24.66
CA SER A 191 4.40 -23.89 -24.95
C SER A 191 3.14 -23.30 -24.31
N LEU A 192 3.03 -21.97 -24.27
CA LEU A 192 1.82 -21.30 -23.81
C LEU A 192 0.62 -21.62 -24.73
N ASP A 193 0.85 -21.74 -26.04
CA ASP A 193 -0.19 -22.03 -27.00
C ASP A 193 -0.77 -23.44 -26.79
N GLU A 194 0.07 -24.42 -26.49
CA GLU A 194 -0.38 -25.78 -26.15
C GLU A 194 -1.20 -25.81 -24.85
N TYR A 195 -0.85 -24.98 -23.87
CA TYR A 195 -1.67 -24.82 -22.65
C TYR A 195 -3.00 -24.14 -22.96
N ASN A 196 -3.03 -23.16 -23.86
CA ASN A 196 -4.26 -22.48 -24.26
C ASN A 196 -5.19 -23.47 -25.00
N GLU A 197 -4.67 -24.23 -25.95
CA GLU A 197 -5.44 -25.26 -26.69
C GLU A 197 -6.05 -26.29 -25.73
N TYR A 198 -5.25 -26.82 -24.81
CA TYR A 198 -5.72 -27.75 -23.79
C TYR A 198 -6.84 -27.15 -22.92
N CYS A 199 -6.69 -25.91 -22.49
CA CYS A 199 -7.70 -25.23 -21.65
C CYS A 199 -9.00 -24.99 -22.42
N HIS A 200 -8.94 -24.68 -23.72
CA HIS A 200 -10.13 -24.58 -24.56
C HIS A 200 -10.84 -25.95 -24.73
N GLU A 201 -10.07 -27.03 -24.95
CA GLU A 201 -10.63 -28.36 -25.02
C GLU A 201 -11.28 -28.81 -23.72
N LEU A 202 -10.64 -28.50 -22.57
CA LEU A 202 -11.19 -28.76 -21.24
C LEU A 202 -12.51 -28.00 -21.00
N LEU A 203 -12.57 -26.72 -21.37
CA LEU A 203 -13.80 -25.91 -21.25
C LEU A 203 -14.94 -26.46 -22.11
N ASN A 204 -14.64 -26.93 -23.36
CA ASN A 204 -15.63 -27.53 -24.20
C ASN A 204 -16.15 -28.84 -23.58
N THR A 205 -15.25 -29.68 -23.07
CA THR A 205 -15.61 -30.94 -22.37
C THR A 205 -16.54 -30.64 -21.16
N VAL A 206 -16.26 -29.57 -20.41
CA VAL A 206 -17.10 -29.16 -19.28
C VAL A 206 -18.46 -28.72 -19.75
N GLN A 207 -18.55 -27.91 -20.81
CA GLN A 207 -19.83 -27.41 -21.34
C GLN A 207 -20.73 -28.54 -21.83
N GLU A 208 -20.16 -29.61 -22.38
CA GLU A 208 -20.90 -30.81 -22.84
C GLU A 208 -21.27 -31.76 -21.68
N SER A 209 -20.67 -31.57 -20.50
CA SER A 209 -20.92 -32.41 -19.33
C SER A 209 -22.24 -32.03 -18.62
N PRO A 210 -22.91 -32.98 -17.93
CA PRO A 210 -24.10 -32.73 -17.15
C PRO A 210 -23.81 -31.88 -15.90
N TYR A 211 -22.52 -31.60 -15.58
CA TYR A 211 -22.04 -30.92 -14.39
C TYR A 211 -21.78 -29.43 -14.63
N SER A 212 -21.90 -28.93 -15.87
CA SER A 212 -21.60 -27.53 -16.25
C SER A 212 -22.35 -26.47 -15.43
N GLU A 213 -23.54 -26.77 -14.97
CA GLU A 213 -24.40 -25.86 -14.18
C GLU A 213 -24.13 -25.91 -12.65
N LEU A 214 -23.26 -26.81 -12.18
CA LEU A 214 -22.90 -26.82 -10.75
C LEU A 214 -22.15 -25.54 -10.38
N PRO A 215 -22.53 -24.86 -9.27
CA PRO A 215 -21.96 -23.56 -8.93
C PRO A 215 -20.44 -23.51 -8.90
N THR A 216 -19.78 -24.51 -8.30
CA THR A 216 -18.34 -24.61 -8.21
C THR A 216 -17.68 -24.80 -9.58
N ILE A 217 -18.24 -25.66 -10.44
CA ILE A 217 -17.71 -25.93 -11.79
C ILE A 217 -17.90 -24.69 -12.67
N LYS A 218 -19.03 -24.00 -12.55
CA LYS A 218 -19.31 -22.78 -13.29
C LYS A 218 -18.37 -21.64 -12.88
N GLU A 219 -18.06 -21.50 -11.59
CA GLU A 219 -17.10 -20.53 -11.08
C GLU A 219 -15.69 -20.81 -11.61
N GLU A 220 -15.18 -22.04 -11.48
CA GLU A 220 -13.86 -22.43 -11.95
C GLU A 220 -13.72 -22.34 -13.47
N SER A 221 -14.78 -22.68 -14.22
CA SER A 221 -14.82 -22.54 -15.70
C SER A 221 -14.79 -21.07 -16.12
N SER A 222 -15.52 -20.20 -15.41
CA SER A 222 -15.49 -18.76 -15.66
C SER A 222 -14.10 -18.18 -15.41
N MET A 223 -13.46 -18.59 -14.31
CA MET A 223 -12.09 -18.19 -13.97
C MET A 223 -11.09 -18.61 -15.04
N LEU A 224 -11.16 -19.86 -15.51
CA LEU A 224 -10.29 -20.36 -16.57
C LEU A 224 -10.48 -19.59 -17.89
N SER A 225 -11.73 -19.31 -18.27
CA SER A 225 -12.07 -18.53 -19.47
C SER A 225 -11.53 -17.10 -19.38
N GLU A 226 -11.62 -16.46 -18.23
CA GLU A 226 -11.10 -15.10 -18.01
C GLU A 226 -9.57 -15.02 -18.15
N ILE A 227 -8.85 -16.05 -17.69
CA ILE A 227 -7.39 -16.14 -17.87
C ILE A 227 -7.04 -16.36 -19.35
N LEU A 228 -7.76 -17.22 -20.08
CA LEU A 228 -7.56 -17.46 -21.50
C LEU A 228 -7.76 -16.20 -22.35
N ASP A 229 -8.79 -15.43 -22.03
CA ASP A 229 -9.12 -14.19 -22.72
C ASP A 229 -8.15 -13.02 -22.37
N ASN A 230 -7.07 -13.26 -21.62
CA ASN A 230 -6.15 -12.25 -21.10
C ASN A 230 -6.86 -11.14 -20.31
N GLN A 231 -8.00 -11.45 -19.68
CA GLN A 231 -8.79 -10.48 -18.92
C GLN A 231 -8.34 -10.36 -17.46
N ILE A 232 -7.51 -11.31 -17.00
CA ILE A 232 -6.92 -11.28 -15.65
C ILE A 232 -5.45 -10.95 -15.80
N ASP A 233 -5.03 -9.87 -15.16
CA ASP A 233 -3.60 -9.57 -15.03
C ASP A 233 -2.89 -10.66 -14.22
N CYS A 234 -1.66 -10.99 -14.62
CA CYS A 234 -0.86 -12.12 -14.10
C CYS A 234 -0.36 -11.93 -12.68
N TYR A 235 -1.24 -11.66 -11.70
CA TYR A 235 -0.88 -11.47 -10.31
C TYR A 235 -1.68 -12.40 -9.39
N ASP A 236 -0.96 -13.11 -8.51
CA ASP A 236 -1.58 -13.95 -7.49
C ASP A 236 -2.01 -13.08 -6.29
N GLN A 237 -3.31 -12.87 -6.12
CA GLN A 237 -3.89 -12.08 -5.03
C GLN A 237 -3.86 -12.81 -3.68
N SER A 238 -3.46 -14.08 -3.64
CA SER A 238 -3.55 -14.93 -2.44
C SER A 238 -2.58 -14.52 -1.31
N ILE A 239 -1.51 -13.75 -1.63
CA ILE A 239 -0.46 -13.39 -0.66
C ILE A 239 -0.78 -12.09 0.07
N ASP A 240 -1.47 -11.16 -0.58
CA ASP A 240 -1.85 -9.87 -0.03
C ASP A 240 -3.28 -9.52 -0.50
N PRO A 241 -4.31 -9.87 0.29
CA PRO A 241 -5.70 -9.73 -0.11
C PRO A 241 -6.15 -8.26 -0.22
N ASP A 242 -5.40 -7.32 0.33
CA ASP A 242 -5.73 -5.89 0.30
C ASP A 242 -5.06 -5.18 -0.88
N ALA A 243 -4.05 -5.80 -1.49
CA ALA A 243 -3.40 -5.27 -2.69
C ALA A 243 -4.30 -5.40 -3.92
N ARG A 244 -4.21 -4.45 -4.85
CA ARG A 244 -4.96 -4.44 -6.11
C ARG A 244 -4.06 -4.02 -7.25
N ILE A 245 -4.51 -4.33 -8.47
CA ILE A 245 -3.82 -3.93 -9.69
C ILE A 245 -4.09 -2.44 -9.92
N GLY A 246 -3.01 -1.69 -10.03
CA GLY A 246 -3.01 -0.31 -10.46
C GLY A 246 -2.26 -0.13 -11.77
N HIS A 247 -2.47 1.00 -12.43
CA HIS A 247 -1.81 1.34 -13.68
C HIS A 247 -0.97 2.60 -13.50
N LYS A 248 0.26 2.57 -14.06
CA LYS A 248 1.14 3.74 -14.18
C LYS A 248 0.92 4.46 -15.50
N ALA A 249 0.62 3.70 -16.53
CA ALA A 249 0.34 4.14 -17.90
C ALA A 249 -0.48 3.04 -18.59
N VAL A 250 -0.99 3.32 -19.79
CA VAL A 250 -1.83 2.40 -20.58
C VAL A 250 -1.25 0.98 -20.69
N ASN A 251 0.09 0.85 -20.76
CA ASN A 251 0.78 -0.43 -20.93
C ASN A 251 1.65 -0.82 -19.71
N SER A 252 1.45 -0.19 -18.57
CA SER A 252 2.25 -0.44 -17.37
C SER A 252 1.38 -0.54 -16.14
N SER A 253 1.26 -1.75 -15.62
CA SER A 253 0.52 -2.05 -14.39
C SER A 253 1.45 -2.50 -13.26
N PHE A 254 0.95 -2.40 -12.04
CA PHE A 254 1.59 -2.93 -10.83
C PHE A 254 0.52 -3.55 -9.92
N TYR A 255 0.92 -4.51 -9.11
CA TYR A 255 0.07 -5.08 -8.07
C TYR A 255 0.53 -4.57 -6.70
N GLY A 256 -0.34 -3.86 -6.00
CA GLY A 256 0.05 -3.28 -4.71
C GLY A 256 -0.82 -2.12 -4.26
N TYR A 257 -0.16 -1.07 -3.80
CA TYR A 257 -0.75 0.09 -3.16
C TYR A 257 -0.29 1.38 -3.81
N LYS A 258 -1.12 2.41 -3.68
CA LYS A 258 -0.72 3.80 -3.92
C LYS A 258 -0.48 4.49 -2.59
N THR A 259 0.60 5.24 -2.50
CA THR A 259 0.90 6.13 -1.38
C THR A 259 0.77 7.56 -1.88
N HIS A 260 -0.20 8.28 -1.34
CA HIS A 260 -0.42 9.69 -1.63
C HIS A 260 0.28 10.52 -0.58
N LEU A 261 1.03 11.51 -0.99
CA LEU A 261 1.83 12.34 -0.11
C LEU A 261 1.49 13.81 -0.31
N ALA A 262 1.45 14.57 0.77
CA ALA A 262 1.50 16.01 0.77
C ALA A 262 2.82 16.48 1.37
N MET A 263 3.52 17.36 0.69
CA MET A 263 4.85 17.82 1.07
C MET A 263 4.95 19.34 0.86
N THR A 264 5.61 20.05 1.76
CA THR A 264 5.88 21.49 1.57
C THR A 264 7.07 21.74 0.66
N ASP A 265 7.27 23.00 0.26
CA ASP A 265 8.43 23.43 -0.56
C ASP A 265 9.76 23.11 0.14
N GLU A 266 9.80 23.13 1.48
CA GLU A 266 10.97 22.74 2.27
C GLU A 266 11.17 21.21 2.33
N ARG A 267 10.37 20.43 1.59
CA ARG A 267 10.40 18.97 1.52
C ARG A 267 10.03 18.27 2.83
N ILE A 268 9.20 18.90 3.64
CA ILE A 268 8.61 18.29 4.83
C ILE A 268 7.29 17.62 4.43
N ILE A 269 7.18 16.32 4.66
CA ILE A 269 5.93 15.58 4.44
C ILE A 269 4.96 15.98 5.56
N THR A 270 3.79 16.50 5.17
CA THR A 270 2.74 16.97 6.07
C THR A 270 1.57 16.03 6.20
N ALA A 271 1.35 15.19 5.20
CA ALA A 271 0.33 14.14 5.24
C ALA A 271 0.70 12.97 4.34
N ALA A 272 0.17 11.80 4.66
CA ALA A 272 0.22 10.63 3.82
C ALA A 272 -1.07 9.81 3.94
N THR A 273 -1.50 9.19 2.84
CA THR A 273 -2.55 8.17 2.80
C THR A 273 -2.08 7.00 1.95
N ILE A 274 -2.57 5.80 2.29
CA ILE A 274 -2.28 4.58 1.55
C ILE A 274 -3.62 4.00 1.08
N THR A 275 -3.72 3.78 -0.22
CA THR A 275 -4.91 3.18 -0.85
C THR A 275 -4.52 1.94 -1.62
N SER A 276 -5.51 1.15 -2.04
CA SER A 276 -5.26 0.06 -2.99
C SER A 276 -4.75 0.60 -4.33
N GLY A 277 -4.06 -0.24 -5.11
CA GLY A 277 -3.46 0.16 -6.38
C GLY A 277 -4.46 0.71 -7.40
N GLU A 278 -5.72 0.27 -7.35
CA GLU A 278 -6.80 0.71 -8.25
C GLU A 278 -7.45 2.05 -7.86
N ALA A 279 -7.21 2.56 -6.64
CA ALA A 279 -7.85 3.78 -6.15
C ALA A 279 -7.53 5.00 -7.03
N PHE A 280 -8.51 5.90 -7.15
CA PHE A 280 -8.35 7.13 -7.92
C PHE A 280 -7.71 8.24 -7.07
N ASP A 281 -6.61 8.81 -7.56
CA ASP A 281 -5.77 9.76 -6.81
C ASP A 281 -6.53 11.01 -6.35
N GLY A 282 -7.44 11.51 -7.20
CA GLY A 282 -8.19 12.72 -6.92
C GLY A 282 -9.03 12.69 -5.64
N GLN A 283 -9.49 11.51 -5.21
CA GLN A 283 -10.31 11.37 -3.99
C GLN A 283 -9.53 11.63 -2.71
N GLU A 284 -8.21 11.50 -2.74
CA GLU A 284 -7.34 11.64 -1.57
C GLU A 284 -6.98 13.10 -1.24
N LEU A 285 -7.21 14.05 -2.17
CA LEU A 285 -6.83 15.44 -1.98
C LEU A 285 -7.43 16.08 -0.72
N PRO A 286 -8.75 16.01 -0.48
CA PRO A 286 -9.36 16.63 0.71
C PRO A 286 -8.79 16.04 2.02
N VAL A 287 -8.55 14.73 2.03
CA VAL A 287 -7.99 14.01 3.18
C VAL A 287 -6.56 14.48 3.47
N LEU A 288 -5.73 14.59 2.44
CA LEU A 288 -4.34 15.08 2.58
C LEU A 288 -4.28 16.52 3.06
N VAL A 289 -5.14 17.40 2.54
CA VAL A 289 -5.25 18.80 3.00
C VAL A 289 -5.68 18.85 4.46
N GLN A 290 -6.70 18.10 4.85
CA GLN A 290 -7.18 18.04 6.24
C GLN A 290 -6.11 17.52 7.19
N LYS A 291 -5.41 16.44 6.84
CA LYS A 291 -4.31 15.87 7.64
C LYS A 291 -3.14 16.85 7.77
N SER A 292 -2.77 17.54 6.68
CA SER A 292 -1.71 18.55 6.71
C SER A 292 -2.05 19.70 7.66
N LYS A 293 -3.31 20.21 7.62
CA LYS A 293 -3.80 21.24 8.55
C LYS A 293 -3.81 20.70 10.01
N ALA A 294 -4.25 19.45 10.21
CA ALA A 294 -4.25 18.82 11.53
C ALA A 294 -2.84 18.61 12.10
N ALA A 295 -1.84 18.37 11.25
CA ALA A 295 -0.44 18.31 11.64
C ALA A 295 0.17 19.68 12.03
N GLY A 296 -0.57 20.79 11.82
CA GLY A 296 -0.16 22.15 12.13
C GLY A 296 0.40 22.94 10.94
N ALA A 297 0.43 22.37 9.74
CA ALA A 297 0.85 23.10 8.55
C ALA A 297 -0.22 24.12 8.10
N THR A 298 0.22 25.32 7.71
CA THR A 298 -0.65 26.29 7.06
C THR A 298 -0.80 25.91 5.59
N VAL A 299 -2.04 25.72 5.10
CA VAL A 299 -2.31 25.33 3.71
C VAL A 299 -3.20 26.37 3.03
N ASN A 300 -2.60 27.26 2.27
CA ASN A 300 -3.28 28.28 1.47
C ASN A 300 -3.26 27.91 -0.02
N GLU A 301 -2.24 27.21 -0.48
CA GLU A 301 -2.08 26.76 -1.85
C GLU A 301 -1.76 25.28 -1.91
N VAL A 302 -2.34 24.58 -2.88
CA VAL A 302 -2.10 23.16 -3.16
C VAL A 302 -1.71 23.02 -4.61
N ILE A 303 -0.54 22.49 -4.85
CA ILE A 303 -0.04 22.16 -6.19
C ILE A 303 -0.20 20.67 -6.42
N ALA A 304 -0.88 20.28 -7.48
CA ALA A 304 -1.14 18.88 -7.79
C ALA A 304 -1.18 18.64 -9.29
N ASP A 305 -1.12 17.37 -9.70
CA ASP A 305 -1.26 17.01 -11.11
C ASP A 305 -2.72 17.05 -11.59
N THR A 306 -2.94 16.72 -12.86
CA THR A 306 -4.24 16.73 -13.50
C THR A 306 -5.26 15.77 -12.87
N ALA A 307 -4.81 14.68 -12.24
CA ALA A 307 -5.70 13.70 -11.62
C ALA A 307 -6.45 14.28 -10.42
N TYR A 308 -5.86 15.24 -9.72
CA TYR A 308 -6.46 15.89 -8.55
C TYR A 308 -7.40 17.04 -8.87
N SER A 309 -7.43 17.57 -10.11
CA SER A 309 -8.32 18.67 -10.47
C SER A 309 -9.69 18.20 -10.93
N THR A 310 -10.40 17.49 -10.07
CA THR A 310 -11.80 17.11 -10.28
C THR A 310 -12.74 18.26 -9.90
N LEU A 311 -13.99 18.21 -10.39
CA LEU A 311 -15.00 19.21 -10.01
C LEU A 311 -15.25 19.24 -8.50
N GLU A 312 -15.20 18.05 -7.85
CA GLU A 312 -15.37 17.90 -6.41
C GLU A 312 -14.24 18.57 -5.64
N ASN A 313 -12.99 18.36 -6.06
CA ASN A 313 -11.83 18.97 -5.43
C ASN A 313 -11.77 20.49 -5.65
N LEU A 314 -12.24 20.99 -6.79
CA LEU A 314 -12.37 22.43 -7.01
C LEU A 314 -13.42 23.06 -6.07
N LYS A 315 -14.54 22.36 -5.82
CA LYS A 315 -15.54 22.80 -4.84
C LYS A 315 -15.02 22.71 -3.42
N ASP A 316 -14.29 21.64 -3.09
CA ASP A 316 -13.67 21.47 -1.77
C ASP A 316 -12.65 22.59 -1.51
N ALA A 317 -11.82 22.93 -2.48
CA ALA A 317 -10.87 24.04 -2.39
C ALA A 317 -11.56 25.38 -2.10
N GLN A 318 -12.67 25.65 -2.77
CA GLN A 318 -13.48 26.85 -2.53
C GLN A 318 -14.12 26.85 -1.13
N SER A 319 -14.60 25.69 -0.66
CA SER A 319 -15.29 25.56 0.63
C SER A 319 -14.33 25.62 1.82
N ASN A 320 -13.09 25.18 1.64
CA ASN A 320 -12.07 25.06 2.69
C ASN A 320 -10.98 26.14 2.59
N ASP A 321 -11.21 27.17 1.77
CA ASP A 321 -10.39 28.38 1.61
C ASP A 321 -8.92 28.10 1.30
N TYR A 322 -8.68 27.24 0.29
CA TYR A 322 -7.36 27.06 -0.30
C TYR A 322 -7.42 27.11 -1.82
N LYS A 323 -6.33 27.50 -2.47
CA LYS A 323 -6.21 27.59 -3.92
C LYS A 323 -5.61 26.30 -4.48
N LEU A 324 -6.37 25.57 -5.31
CA LEU A 324 -5.85 24.43 -6.05
C LEU A 324 -5.20 24.90 -7.37
N ILE A 325 -3.90 24.65 -7.49
CA ILE A 325 -3.08 24.93 -8.67
C ILE A 325 -2.83 23.61 -9.40
N SER A 326 -3.57 23.35 -10.44
CA SER A 326 -3.47 22.15 -11.25
C SER A 326 -3.95 22.42 -12.67
N LYS A 327 -3.49 21.59 -13.61
CA LYS A 327 -4.04 21.56 -14.95
C LYS A 327 -5.43 20.89 -14.91
N LEU A 328 -6.43 21.55 -15.51
CA LEU A 328 -7.81 21.01 -15.46
C LEU A 328 -7.91 19.62 -16.05
N ASN A 329 -8.64 18.76 -15.36
CA ASN A 329 -8.93 17.42 -15.82
C ASN A 329 -9.78 17.47 -17.10
N PRO A 330 -9.43 16.71 -18.17
CA PRO A 330 -10.20 16.68 -19.40
C PRO A 330 -11.68 16.33 -19.24
N SER A 331 -12.05 15.57 -18.19
CA SER A 331 -13.45 15.24 -17.87
C SER A 331 -14.29 16.47 -17.56
N ILE A 332 -13.72 17.49 -16.95
CA ILE A 332 -14.40 18.76 -16.67
C ILE A 332 -14.63 19.55 -17.96
N ILE A 333 -13.63 19.58 -18.84
CA ILE A 333 -13.68 20.35 -20.10
C ILE A 333 -14.65 19.71 -21.09
N LYS A 334 -14.70 18.38 -21.15
CA LYS A 334 -15.54 17.62 -22.10
C LYS A 334 -16.97 17.39 -21.65
N GLY A 335 -17.34 17.81 -20.45
CA GLY A 335 -18.70 17.68 -19.94
C GLY A 335 -19.17 16.24 -19.76
N THR A 336 -18.26 15.29 -19.59
CA THR A 336 -18.60 13.91 -19.20
C THR A 336 -19.11 13.94 -17.75
N ARG A 337 -20.42 14.09 -17.59
CA ARG A 337 -21.10 13.95 -16.30
C ARG A 337 -21.08 12.47 -15.94
N SER A 338 -20.39 12.14 -14.90
CA SER A 338 -20.54 10.85 -14.21
C SER A 338 -21.68 11.02 -13.19
N GLU A 339 -22.93 11.07 -13.65
CA GLU A 339 -24.10 11.09 -12.77
C GLU A 339 -24.16 9.81 -11.91
N ASP A 340 -23.52 8.73 -12.38
CA ASP A 340 -23.52 7.41 -11.73
C ASP A 340 -22.22 7.15 -10.91
N GLY A 341 -21.37 8.15 -10.71
CA GLY A 341 -20.13 8.01 -9.90
C GLY A 341 -19.00 7.24 -10.58
N PHE A 342 -19.09 6.93 -11.88
CA PHE A 342 -18.00 6.33 -12.64
C PHE A 342 -16.96 7.37 -13.05
N ILE A 343 -15.68 7.06 -12.88
CA ILE A 343 -14.56 7.95 -13.15
C ILE A 343 -13.68 7.35 -14.24
N PHE A 344 -13.27 8.16 -15.24
CA PHE A 344 -12.29 7.72 -16.23
C PHE A 344 -10.88 7.80 -15.63
N ASN A 345 -10.25 6.64 -15.44
CA ASN A 345 -8.85 6.56 -15.03
C ASN A 345 -7.95 6.71 -16.24
N LYS A 346 -7.23 7.83 -16.30
CA LYS A 346 -6.40 8.20 -17.46
C LYS A 346 -5.18 7.29 -17.61
N ASP A 347 -4.60 6.83 -16.51
CA ASP A 347 -3.39 6.01 -16.53
C ASP A 347 -3.72 4.59 -16.98
N ALA A 348 -4.89 4.09 -16.59
CA ALA A 348 -5.40 2.80 -17.03
C ALA A 348 -6.15 2.86 -18.37
N ASP A 349 -6.42 4.07 -18.92
CA ASP A 349 -7.26 4.32 -20.11
C ASP A 349 -8.61 3.59 -20.05
N THR A 350 -9.20 3.47 -18.84
CA THR A 350 -10.46 2.76 -18.62
C THR A 350 -11.30 3.44 -17.54
N MET A 351 -12.56 2.99 -17.38
CA MET A 351 -13.45 3.50 -16.35
C MET A 351 -13.22 2.80 -15.01
N GLN A 352 -13.40 3.54 -13.93
CA GLN A 352 -13.42 3.06 -12.57
C GLN A 352 -14.84 3.22 -11.99
N CYS A 353 -15.35 2.16 -11.36
CA CYS A 353 -16.67 2.20 -10.72
C CYS A 353 -16.62 2.94 -9.37
N PRO A 354 -17.78 3.33 -8.78
CA PRO A 354 -17.84 4.00 -7.48
C PRO A 354 -17.21 3.20 -6.32
N ALA A 355 -17.10 1.87 -6.47
CA ALA A 355 -16.43 0.99 -5.50
C ALA A 355 -14.91 0.94 -5.67
N GLY A 356 -14.34 1.65 -6.65
CA GLY A 356 -12.90 1.71 -6.88
C GLY A 356 -12.35 0.70 -7.89
N HIS A 357 -13.17 -0.21 -8.44
CA HIS A 357 -12.69 -1.24 -9.36
C HIS A 357 -12.55 -0.70 -10.79
N LEU A 358 -11.45 -1.07 -11.45
CA LEU A 358 -11.21 -0.76 -12.86
C LEU A 358 -12.01 -1.70 -13.77
N ALA A 359 -12.50 -1.18 -14.89
CA ALA A 359 -13.18 -2.00 -15.88
C ALA A 359 -12.19 -2.95 -16.56
N ILE A 360 -12.53 -4.23 -16.58
CA ILE A 360 -11.70 -5.30 -17.16
C ILE A 360 -11.76 -5.26 -18.69
N LYS A 361 -12.92 -4.91 -19.25
CA LYS A 361 -13.13 -4.89 -20.71
C LYS A 361 -14.10 -3.77 -21.08
N TYR A 362 -13.86 -3.12 -22.22
CA TYR A 362 -14.82 -2.21 -22.80
C TYR A 362 -15.12 -2.56 -24.25
N ARG A 363 -16.34 -2.26 -24.67
CA ARG A 363 -16.80 -2.40 -26.06
C ARG A 363 -17.32 -1.07 -26.55
N ILE A 364 -16.87 -0.63 -27.71
CA ILE A 364 -17.36 0.56 -28.37
C ILE A 364 -18.40 0.16 -29.41
N ASP A 365 -19.65 0.46 -29.17
CA ASP A 365 -20.71 0.35 -30.18
C ASP A 365 -20.84 1.66 -30.94
N LYS A 366 -20.47 1.66 -32.21
CA LYS A 366 -20.68 2.77 -33.14
C LYS A 366 -22.11 2.70 -33.67
N ARG A 367 -23.04 3.43 -33.08
CA ARG A 367 -24.37 3.63 -33.67
C ARG A 367 -24.33 4.85 -34.57
N SER A 368 -24.44 4.63 -35.88
CA SER A 368 -24.60 5.70 -36.85
C SER A 368 -26.06 6.17 -36.84
N ASN A 369 -26.32 7.24 -36.08
CA ASN A 369 -27.49 8.08 -36.36
C ASN A 369 -27.05 9.25 -37.17
N GLN A 370 -27.76 9.56 -38.29
CA GLN A 370 -27.39 10.46 -39.36
C GLN A 370 -27.11 11.93 -38.99
N LYS A 371 -27.08 12.31 -37.70
CA LYS A 371 -26.74 13.66 -37.22
C LYS A 371 -25.79 13.78 -36.04
N LYS A 372 -25.43 12.69 -35.32
CA LYS A 372 -24.42 12.70 -34.26
C LYS A 372 -23.80 11.31 -34.16
N ASN A 373 -22.48 11.19 -34.27
CA ASN A 373 -21.76 9.98 -33.90
C ASN A 373 -21.89 9.80 -32.38
N THR A 374 -22.80 8.92 -31.93
CA THR A 374 -22.95 8.58 -30.53
C THR A 374 -22.22 7.28 -30.30
N TYR A 375 -21.24 7.27 -29.38
CA TYR A 375 -20.53 6.09 -28.95
C TYR A 375 -21.17 5.62 -27.64
N GLN A 376 -21.57 4.36 -27.56
CA GLN A 376 -21.90 3.71 -26.28
C GLN A 376 -20.71 2.82 -25.91
N ILE A 377 -20.18 3.02 -24.72
CA ILE A 377 -19.10 2.24 -24.18
C ILE A 377 -19.67 1.39 -23.05
N PHE A 378 -19.50 0.08 -23.17
CA PHE A 378 -19.90 -0.87 -22.13
C PHE A 378 -18.66 -1.34 -21.40
N PHE A 379 -18.68 -1.28 -20.09
CA PHE A 379 -17.62 -1.75 -19.22
C PHE A 379 -18.07 -3.01 -18.48
N ARG A 380 -17.15 -3.95 -18.28
CA ARG A 380 -17.31 -5.12 -17.42
C ARG A 380 -16.34 -4.96 -16.25
N TYR A 381 -16.86 -5.12 -15.06
CA TYR A 381 -16.14 -5.01 -13.80
C TYR A 381 -15.97 -6.38 -13.16
#